data_068575b92b0e06fdcf7ee5ae0f475b0d
#
_entry.id   068575b92b0e06fdcf7ee5ae0f475b0d
#
_cell.length_a   1.000
_cell.length_b   1.000
_cell.length_c   1.000
_cell.angle_alpha   90.00
_cell.angle_beta   90.00
_cell.angle_gamma   90.00
#
_symmetry.space_group_name_H-M   'P 1'
#
loop_
_entity.id
_entity.type
_entity.pdbx_description
1 polymer ?
#
loop_
_entity_poly.entity_id
_entity_poly.type
_entity_poly.pdbx_seq_one_letter_code
_entity_poly.pdbx_strand_id
1 'polypeptide(L)'
;MILSFACRETEKLFNDESSRRLPTQIHRSARRKLLLLNQARGLADLRSPFGNHLEALRGNREGQHSIRVNDQWRICFRWQGEDASDVEIVDYH
;
A
#
# COMPACT_ATOMS: atom_id res chain seq x y z
N MET A 1 -8.11 8.47 -2.77
CA MET A 1 -9.01 7.31 -2.56
C MET A 1 -8.47 6.07 -3.25
N ILE A 2 -8.61 4.92 -2.63
CA ILE A 2 -8.25 3.66 -3.28
C ILE A 2 -9.41 3.24 -4.17
N LEU A 3 -9.13 3.07 -5.47
CA LEU A 3 -10.13 2.71 -6.46
C LEU A 3 -10.19 1.21 -6.74
N SER A 4 -9.07 0.52 -6.61
CA SER A 4 -9.01 -0.91 -6.91
C SER A 4 -7.85 -1.59 -6.18
N PHE A 5 -7.94 -2.89 -6.04
CA PHE A 5 -6.90 -3.73 -5.46
C PHE A 5 -6.44 -4.77 -6.48
N ALA A 6 -5.14 -4.99 -6.55
CA ALA A 6 -4.58 -6.05 -7.39
C ALA A 6 -4.55 -7.40 -6.65
N CYS A 7 -4.84 -7.40 -5.36
CA CYS A 7 -4.78 -8.58 -4.51
C CYS A 7 -5.97 -8.61 -3.56
N ARG A 8 -6.71 -9.72 -3.58
CA ARG A 8 -7.88 -9.89 -2.72
C ARG A 8 -7.54 -9.86 -1.24
N GLU A 9 -6.38 -10.38 -0.86
CA GLU A 9 -5.96 -10.42 0.54
C GLU A 9 -5.68 -9.01 1.06
N THR A 10 -5.16 -8.13 0.22
CA THR A 10 -4.98 -6.73 0.58
C THR A 10 -6.33 -6.04 0.79
N GLU A 11 -7.28 -6.32 -0.10
CA GLU A 11 -8.63 -5.77 0.01
C GLU A 11 -9.31 -6.20 1.31
N LYS A 12 -9.12 -7.46 1.71
CA LYS A 12 -9.65 -7.96 2.98
C LYS A 12 -9.15 -7.14 4.16
N LEU A 13 -7.85 -6.88 4.21
CA LEU A 13 -7.30 -6.07 5.29
C LEU A 13 -7.87 -4.66 5.31
N PHE A 14 -8.04 -4.06 4.14
CA PHE A 14 -8.63 -2.74 4.05
C PHE A 14 -10.07 -2.73 4.59
N ASN A 15 -10.81 -3.80 4.36
CA ASN A 15 -12.19 -3.94 4.82
C ASN A 15 -12.30 -4.51 6.24
N ASP A 16 -11.20 -4.50 6.98
CA ASP A 16 -11.16 -4.96 8.37
C ASP A 16 -11.44 -6.46 8.52
N GLU A 17 -11.07 -7.23 7.50
CA GLU A 17 -11.17 -8.69 7.52
C GLU A 17 -9.78 -9.30 7.72
N SER A 18 -9.73 -10.50 8.28
CA SER A 18 -8.47 -11.21 8.45
C SER A 18 -8.02 -11.85 7.15
N SER A 19 -6.72 -11.93 6.95
CA SER A 19 -6.13 -12.63 5.83
C SER A 19 -5.26 -13.78 6.34
N ARG A 20 -5.45 -14.96 5.78
CA ARG A 20 -4.63 -16.13 6.13
C ARG A 20 -3.31 -16.14 5.37
N ARG A 21 -3.22 -15.42 4.26
CA ARG A 21 -2.01 -15.38 3.42
C ARG A 21 -1.01 -14.34 3.84
N LEU A 22 -1.48 -13.30 4.55
CA LEU A 22 -0.60 -12.25 5.05
C LEU A 22 -0.32 -12.50 6.53
N PRO A 23 0.95 -12.37 6.96
CA PRO A 23 1.28 -12.60 8.37
C PRO A 23 0.46 -11.74 9.30
N THR A 24 -0.03 -12.33 10.37
CA THR A 24 -0.84 -11.61 11.37
C THR A 24 -0.10 -10.41 11.93
N GLN A 25 1.22 -10.52 12.07
CA GLN A 25 2.05 -9.44 12.63
C GLN A 25 1.97 -8.14 11.84
N ILE A 26 1.66 -8.21 10.55
CA ILE A 26 1.60 -7.00 9.73
C ILE A 26 0.19 -6.44 9.55
N HIS A 27 -0.84 -7.17 9.98
CA HIS A 27 -2.23 -6.77 9.71
C HIS A 27 -2.53 -5.35 10.19
N ARG A 28 -2.16 -5.05 11.42
CA ARG A 28 -2.44 -3.74 12.02
C ARG A 28 -1.69 -2.61 11.30
N SER A 29 -0.39 -2.81 11.07
CA SER A 29 0.44 -1.85 10.37
C SER A 29 -0.03 -1.63 8.94
N ALA A 30 -0.30 -2.73 8.24
CA ALA A 30 -0.73 -2.67 6.85
C ALA A 30 -2.08 -1.96 6.72
N ARG A 31 -3.02 -2.29 7.60
CA ARG A 31 -4.34 -1.63 7.58
C ARG A 31 -4.21 -0.13 7.80
N ARG A 32 -3.37 0.27 8.76
CA ARG A 32 -3.13 1.70 9.02
C ARG A 32 -2.55 2.40 7.80
N LYS A 33 -1.60 1.76 7.11
CA LYS A 33 -0.99 2.33 5.90
C LYS A 33 -1.97 2.37 4.74
N LEU A 34 -2.85 1.38 4.62
CA LEU A 34 -3.91 1.39 3.60
C LEU A 34 -4.89 2.54 3.83
N LEU A 35 -5.24 2.83 5.09
CA LEU A 35 -6.10 3.96 5.41
C LEU A 35 -5.42 5.28 5.07
N LEU A 36 -4.14 5.38 5.34
CA LEU A 36 -3.34 6.55 5.00
C LEU A 36 -3.34 6.77 3.48
N LEU A 37 -3.12 5.70 2.72
CA LEU A 37 -3.15 5.75 1.26
C LEU A 37 -4.52 6.19 0.75
N ASN A 38 -5.59 5.68 1.35
CA ASN A 38 -6.95 6.02 0.96
C ASN A 38 -7.28 7.49 1.20
N GLN A 39 -6.69 8.09 2.22
CA GLN A 39 -6.94 9.49 2.59
C GLN A 39 -6.05 10.48 1.87
N ALA A 40 -4.95 10.03 1.29
CA ALA A 40 -4.00 10.89 0.62
C ALA A 40 -4.62 11.53 -0.63
N ARG A 41 -4.37 12.81 -0.83
CA ARG A 41 -4.85 13.55 -2.00
C ARG A 41 -3.77 13.76 -3.04
N GLY A 42 -2.53 13.48 -2.70
CA GLY A 42 -1.41 13.58 -3.60
C GLY A 42 -0.26 12.74 -3.06
N LEU A 43 0.71 12.44 -3.92
CA LEU A 43 1.89 11.68 -3.52
C LEU A 43 2.67 12.37 -2.40
N ALA A 44 2.61 13.71 -2.34
CA ALA A 44 3.28 14.46 -1.27
C ALA A 44 2.76 14.07 0.11
N ASP A 45 1.47 13.73 0.22
CA ASP A 45 0.87 13.31 1.49
C ASP A 45 1.45 11.99 1.98
N LEU A 46 1.99 11.18 1.07
CA LEU A 46 2.57 9.89 1.40
C LEU A 46 4.04 9.97 1.79
N ARG A 47 4.66 11.13 1.63
CA ARG A 47 6.02 11.37 2.14
C ARG A 47 6.02 11.64 3.64
N SER A 48 4.87 12.00 4.17
CA SER A 48 4.62 12.17 5.59
C SER A 48 3.45 11.26 5.97
N PRO A 49 3.42 10.58 7.11
CA PRO A 49 4.42 10.67 8.16
C PRO A 49 5.73 10.01 7.82
N PHE A 50 6.72 10.37 8.59
CA PHE A 50 8.06 9.83 8.54
C PHE A 50 8.02 8.31 8.66
N GLY A 51 8.79 7.64 7.81
CA GLY A 51 8.84 6.18 7.83
C GLY A 51 8.06 5.49 6.70
N ASN A 52 7.23 6.22 5.94
CA ASN A 52 6.53 5.63 4.81
C ASN A 52 7.47 5.22 3.67
N HIS A 53 8.61 5.87 3.54
CA HIS A 53 9.60 5.59 2.50
C HIS A 53 8.96 5.45 1.12
N LEU A 54 8.26 6.50 0.69
CA LEU A 54 7.63 6.52 -0.63
C LEU A 54 8.69 6.38 -1.72
N GLU A 55 8.49 5.42 -2.62
CA GLU A 55 9.41 5.16 -3.73
C GLU A 55 8.65 5.02 -5.05
N ALA A 56 9.25 5.54 -6.12
CA ALA A 56 8.81 5.22 -7.48
C ALA A 56 9.49 3.92 -7.89
N LEU A 57 8.74 2.98 -8.42
CA LEU A 57 9.24 1.64 -8.75
C LEU A 57 9.72 1.56 -10.19
N ARG A 58 10.56 0.58 -10.47
CA ARG A 58 11.18 0.36 -11.78
C ARG A 58 10.98 -1.08 -12.23
N GLY A 59 11.45 -1.40 -13.43
CA GLY A 59 11.37 -2.74 -13.99
C GLY A 59 9.93 -3.15 -14.22
N ASN A 60 9.58 -4.33 -13.75
CA ASN A 60 8.25 -4.89 -13.94
C ASN A 60 7.14 -4.04 -13.30
N ARG A 61 7.51 -3.16 -12.38
CA ARG A 61 6.54 -2.32 -11.67
C ARG A 61 6.66 -0.85 -12.06
N GLU A 62 7.28 -0.57 -13.19
CA GLU A 62 7.40 0.81 -13.66
C GLU A 62 6.02 1.46 -13.77
N GLY A 63 5.92 2.71 -13.30
CA GLY A 63 4.63 3.40 -13.25
C GLY A 63 3.92 3.23 -11.92
N GLN A 64 4.47 2.40 -11.02
CA GLN A 64 3.93 2.22 -9.68
C GLN A 64 4.81 2.94 -8.65
N HIS A 65 4.20 3.11 -7.46
CA HIS A 65 4.90 3.61 -6.28
C HIS A 65 4.69 2.61 -5.15
N SER A 66 5.49 2.72 -4.10
CA SER A 66 5.28 1.92 -2.91
C SER A 66 5.51 2.73 -1.66
N ILE A 67 4.82 2.33 -0.58
CA ILE A 67 5.09 2.79 0.77
C ILE A 67 5.41 1.60 1.64
N ARG A 68 6.21 1.82 2.68
CA ARG A 68 6.71 0.76 3.55
C ARG A 68 5.70 0.39 4.62
N VAL A 69 5.50 -0.92 4.81
CA VAL A 69 4.78 -1.45 5.98
C VAL A 69 5.79 -1.77 7.10
N ASN A 70 6.83 -2.52 6.75
CA ASN A 70 7.96 -2.83 7.63
C ASN A 70 9.18 -3.18 6.77
N ASP A 71 10.22 -3.77 7.34
CA ASP A 71 11.46 -4.09 6.61
C ASP A 71 11.24 -5.06 5.45
N GLN A 72 10.20 -5.87 5.51
CA GLN A 72 9.92 -6.92 4.54
C GLN A 72 8.77 -6.59 3.61
N TRP A 73 7.76 -5.91 4.09
CA TRP A 73 6.50 -5.74 3.36
C TRP A 73 6.29 -4.30 2.92
N ARG A 74 5.79 -4.13 1.69
CA ARG A 74 5.45 -2.82 1.14
C ARG A 74 4.08 -2.88 0.50
N ILE A 75 3.46 -1.71 0.35
CA ILE A 75 2.21 -1.55 -0.38
C ILE A 75 2.55 -0.91 -1.71
N CYS A 76 2.27 -1.61 -2.81
CA CYS A 76 2.50 -1.11 -4.16
C CYS A 76 1.18 -0.62 -4.75
N PHE A 77 1.23 0.41 -5.56
CA PHE A 77 0.03 1.02 -6.14
C PHE A 77 0.39 1.89 -7.33
N ARG A 78 -0.62 2.15 -8.18
CA ARG A 78 -0.53 3.16 -9.23
C ARG A 78 -1.21 4.41 -8.72
N TRP A 79 -0.66 5.57 -9.05
CA TRP A 79 -1.24 6.84 -8.63
C TRP A 79 -1.64 7.66 -9.84
N GLN A 80 -2.88 8.18 -9.82
CA GLN A 80 -3.38 9.05 -10.86
C GLN A 80 -4.31 10.09 -10.25
N GLY A 81 -3.98 11.37 -10.45
CA GLY A 81 -4.75 12.45 -9.85
C GLY A 81 -4.68 12.42 -8.34
N GLU A 82 -5.80 12.08 -7.70
CA GLU A 82 -5.90 11.97 -6.25
C GLU A 82 -6.17 10.54 -5.81
N ASP A 83 -5.96 9.57 -6.70
CA ASP A 83 -6.42 8.20 -6.47
C ASP A 83 -5.33 7.17 -6.63
N ALA A 84 -5.46 6.08 -5.86
CA ALA A 84 -4.59 4.91 -5.95
C ALA A 84 -5.36 3.74 -6.55
N SER A 85 -4.71 3.00 -7.44
CA SER A 85 -5.31 1.82 -8.05
C SER A 85 -4.32 0.66 -8.04
N ASP A 86 -4.82 -0.55 -8.29
CA ASP A 86 -4.03 -1.78 -8.29
C ASP A 86 -3.19 -1.92 -7.01
N VAL A 87 -3.83 -1.65 -5.87
CA VAL A 87 -3.17 -1.67 -4.57
C VAL A 87 -2.93 -3.10 -4.13
N GLU A 88 -1.69 -3.40 -3.73
CA GLU A 88 -1.36 -4.72 -3.19
C GLU A 88 -0.21 -4.66 -2.20
N ILE A 89 -0.29 -5.54 -1.19
CA ILE A 89 0.78 -5.73 -0.22
C ILE A 89 1.71 -6.80 -0.78
N VAL A 90 3.00 -6.50 -0.86
CA VAL A 90 3.99 -7.43 -1.41
C VAL A 90 5.14 -7.65 -0.45
N ASP A 91 5.70 -8.85 -0.53
CA ASP A 91 6.93 -9.22 0.16
C ASP A 91 8.09 -8.66 -0.66
N TYR A 92 8.85 -7.76 -0.05
CA TYR A 92 9.81 -6.95 -0.78
C TYR A 92 11.20 -7.12 -0.20
N HIS A 93 11.94 -8.10 -0.71
CA HIS A 93 13.35 -8.20 -0.39
C HIS A 93 14.23 -8.71 -1.48
#